data_7fe9d44a77d3622ad3105c1860350801
#
_entry.id   7fe9d44a77d3622ad3105c1860350801
#
_cell.length_a   1.000
_cell.length_b   1.000
_cell.length_c   1.000
_cell.angle_alpha   90.00
_cell.angle_beta   90.00
_cell.angle_gamma   90.00
#
_symmetry.space_group_name_H-M   'P 1'
#
loop_
_entity.id
_entity.type
_entity.pdbx_description
1 polymer ?
#
loop_
_entity_poly.entity_id
_entity_poly.type
_entity_poly.pdbx_seq_one_letter_code
_entity_poly.pdbx_strand_id
1 'polypeptide(L)'
;MNEAAPAFPDASVSDCMAVAELLGRAPKTAFTVVVRSADGTPVVTRNAPLERDGTPMPTRYWLLPSSRASQAIGRIESMGGVRAVELVVDPTDLARAHSAYAADRDAAMPAGWTGPRATGGVGGTRLGTKCLHAHYAYFLAGGDDPVGRWVFAQLALHERDIPVRGVESHASVS
;
A
#
# COMPACT_ATOMS: atom_id res chain seq x y z
N MET A 1 -31.89 12.45 -0.94
CA MET A 1 -31.17 12.81 0.29
C MET A 1 -29.70 12.55 0.03
N ASN A 2 -28.90 13.60 0.01
CA ASN A 2 -27.47 13.48 -0.24
C ASN A 2 -26.82 12.97 1.06
N GLU A 3 -26.60 11.66 1.15
CA GLU A 3 -25.91 11.07 2.30
C GLU A 3 -24.48 11.61 2.29
N ALA A 4 -24.12 12.34 3.31
CA ALA A 4 -22.77 12.91 3.41
C ALA A 4 -21.74 11.79 3.32
N ALA A 5 -20.74 11.95 2.46
CA ALA A 5 -19.67 10.98 2.33
C ALA A 5 -19.05 10.68 3.72
N PRO A 6 -18.76 9.42 4.04
CA PRO A 6 -18.29 9.03 5.35
C PRO A 6 -16.98 9.74 5.68
N ALA A 7 -16.91 10.39 6.85
CA ALA A 7 -15.70 11.03 7.33
C ALA A 7 -14.70 9.97 7.82
N PHE A 8 -13.57 9.84 7.13
CA PHE A 8 -12.42 9.07 7.61
C PHE A 8 -11.42 10.01 8.29
N PRO A 9 -10.68 9.54 9.32
CA PRO A 9 -9.59 10.33 9.87
C PRO A 9 -8.57 10.62 8.76
N ASP A 10 -8.26 11.88 8.56
CA ASP A 10 -7.33 12.33 7.52
C ASP A 10 -5.91 12.51 8.11
N ALA A 11 -4.93 12.53 7.23
CA ALA A 11 -3.55 12.83 7.59
C ALA A 11 -3.41 14.29 8.10
N SER A 12 -2.28 14.57 8.75
CA SER A 12 -1.93 15.95 9.12
C SER A 12 -1.81 16.84 7.88
N VAL A 13 -1.94 18.16 8.07
CA VAL A 13 -1.78 19.12 6.97
C VAL A 13 -0.42 18.97 6.31
N SER A 14 0.66 18.76 7.09
CA SER A 14 2.00 18.55 6.56
C SER A 14 2.10 17.28 5.71
N ASP A 15 1.47 16.19 6.14
CA ASP A 15 1.42 14.95 5.34
C ASP A 15 0.59 15.10 4.07
N CYS A 16 -0.54 15.81 4.15
CA CYS A 16 -1.35 16.09 2.98
C CYS A 16 -0.55 16.88 1.92
N MET A 17 0.22 17.89 2.34
CA MET A 17 1.07 18.67 1.45
C MET A 17 2.20 17.81 0.86
N ALA A 18 2.93 17.08 1.70
CA ALA A 18 4.03 16.23 1.26
C ALA A 18 3.56 15.14 0.26
N VAL A 19 2.46 14.46 0.57
CA VAL A 19 1.90 13.43 -0.32
C VAL A 19 1.36 14.02 -1.61
N ALA A 20 0.72 15.20 -1.57
CA ALA A 20 0.25 15.89 -2.79
C ALA A 20 1.41 16.28 -3.71
N GLU A 21 2.53 16.76 -3.14
CA GLU A 21 3.75 17.06 -3.89
C GLU A 21 4.33 15.80 -4.55
N LEU A 22 4.47 14.71 -3.79
CA LEU A 22 4.97 13.44 -4.29
C LEU A 22 4.09 12.83 -5.40
N LEU A 23 2.78 13.01 -5.31
CA LEU A 23 1.81 12.52 -6.31
C LEU A 23 1.65 13.46 -7.52
N GLY A 24 2.10 14.71 -7.40
CA GLY A 24 1.83 15.76 -8.38
C GLY A 24 0.35 16.19 -8.45
N ARG A 25 -0.47 15.80 -7.46
CA ARG A 25 -1.90 16.11 -7.36
C ARG A 25 -2.42 15.91 -5.95
N ALA A 26 -3.57 16.52 -5.63
CA ALA A 26 -4.24 16.26 -4.36
C ALA A 26 -4.69 14.79 -4.23
N PRO A 27 -4.55 14.17 -3.05
CA PRO A 27 -5.11 12.85 -2.77
C PRO A 27 -6.63 12.86 -2.87
N LYS A 28 -7.20 11.84 -3.53
CA LYS A 28 -8.66 11.72 -3.69
C LYS A 28 -9.37 11.10 -2.48
N THR A 29 -8.62 10.45 -1.62
CA THR A 29 -9.13 9.74 -0.44
C THR A 29 -8.46 10.26 0.83
N ALA A 30 -9.11 10.11 1.98
CA ALA A 30 -8.46 10.24 3.27
C ALA A 30 -7.41 9.14 3.44
N PHE A 31 -6.30 9.44 4.11
CA PHE A 31 -5.19 8.49 4.28
C PHE A 31 -4.42 8.76 5.58
N THR A 32 -3.60 7.81 5.96
CA THR A 32 -2.54 7.98 6.96
C THR A 32 -1.22 7.54 6.37
N VAL A 33 -0.11 8.20 6.76
CA VAL A 33 1.24 7.74 6.40
C VAL A 33 1.64 6.64 7.37
N VAL A 34 1.87 5.43 6.86
CA VAL A 34 2.21 4.24 7.67
C VAL A 34 3.66 3.80 7.56
N VAL A 35 4.37 4.28 6.54
CA VAL A 35 5.81 4.03 6.38
C VAL A 35 6.47 5.33 5.94
N ARG A 36 7.62 5.64 6.57
CA ARG A 36 8.48 6.77 6.23
C ARG A 36 9.91 6.31 6.01
N SER A 37 10.65 7.08 5.22
CA SER A 37 12.11 6.97 5.13
C SER A 37 12.78 7.53 6.39
N ALA A 38 14.09 7.32 6.51
CA ALA A 38 14.87 7.78 7.66
C ALA A 38 14.84 9.31 7.87
N ASP A 39 14.66 10.09 6.81
CA ASP A 39 14.51 11.55 6.82
C ASP A 39 13.07 12.02 7.09
N GLY A 40 12.14 11.10 7.35
CA GLY A 40 10.73 11.38 7.64
C GLY A 40 9.83 11.50 6.40
N THR A 41 10.37 11.42 5.19
CA THR A 41 9.58 11.50 3.95
C THR A 41 8.56 10.37 3.87
N PRO A 42 7.29 10.63 3.52
CA PRO A 42 6.28 9.59 3.31
C PRO A 42 6.69 8.59 2.22
N VAL A 43 6.56 7.29 2.52
CA VAL A 43 6.88 6.19 1.60
C VAL A 43 5.64 5.37 1.26
N VAL A 44 4.82 5.02 2.26
CA VAL A 44 3.56 4.28 2.06
C VAL A 44 2.44 5.00 2.76
N THR A 45 1.33 5.21 2.04
CA THR A 45 0.05 5.63 2.62
C THR A 45 -0.89 4.45 2.79
N ARG A 46 -1.67 4.47 3.88
CA ARG A 46 -2.83 3.60 4.09
C ARG A 46 -4.08 4.43 3.81
N ASN A 47 -4.75 4.13 2.71
CA ASN A 47 -5.89 4.88 2.21
C ASN A 47 -7.21 4.41 2.84
N ALA A 48 -8.18 5.32 2.98
CA ALA A 48 -9.56 4.94 3.25
C ALA A 48 -10.10 4.04 2.11
N PRO A 49 -11.07 3.14 2.40
CA PRO A 49 -11.62 2.23 1.40
C PRO A 49 -12.55 2.90 0.39
N LEU A 50 -12.86 4.18 0.60
CA LEU A 50 -13.66 5.02 -0.28
C LEU A 50 -12.92 6.33 -0.59
N GLU A 51 -13.09 6.84 -1.80
CA GLU A 51 -12.75 8.22 -2.15
C GLU A 51 -13.74 9.18 -1.46
N ARG A 52 -13.45 10.48 -1.48
CA ARG A 52 -14.29 11.49 -0.80
C ARG A 52 -15.70 11.62 -1.38
N ASP A 53 -15.90 11.18 -2.62
CA ASP A 53 -17.21 11.15 -3.31
C ASP A 53 -17.95 9.80 -3.13
N GLY A 54 -17.41 8.86 -2.35
CA GLY A 54 -17.97 7.53 -2.12
C GLY A 54 -17.55 6.49 -3.16
N THR A 55 -16.72 6.84 -4.12
CA THR A 55 -16.17 5.86 -5.08
C THR A 55 -15.29 4.84 -4.36
N PRO A 56 -15.43 3.52 -4.64
CA PRO A 56 -14.58 2.51 -4.03
C PRO A 56 -13.09 2.71 -4.34
N MET A 57 -12.25 2.71 -3.28
CA MET A 57 -10.80 2.77 -3.39
C MET A 57 -10.18 1.38 -3.18
N PRO A 58 -9.79 0.67 -4.25
CA PRO A 58 -9.26 -0.69 -4.13
C PRO A 58 -7.85 -0.72 -3.52
N THR A 59 -7.08 0.36 -3.66
CA THR A 59 -5.70 0.45 -3.22
C THR A 59 -5.62 0.92 -1.77
N ARG A 60 -5.62 -0.03 -0.84
CA ARG A 60 -5.52 0.23 0.60
C ARG A 60 -4.15 0.75 1.01
N TYR A 61 -3.07 0.18 0.45
CA TYR A 61 -1.69 0.57 0.67
C TYR A 61 -1.06 1.05 -0.62
N TRP A 62 -0.53 2.25 -0.64
CA TRP A 62 0.03 2.87 -1.83
C TRP A 62 1.49 3.24 -1.60
N LEU A 63 2.39 2.66 -2.39
CA LEU A 63 3.79 3.07 -2.47
C LEU A 63 3.88 4.39 -3.26
N LEU A 64 4.38 5.43 -2.62
CA LEU A 64 4.51 6.75 -3.25
C LEU A 64 5.60 6.75 -4.34
N PRO A 65 5.36 7.40 -5.48
CA PRO A 65 6.16 7.21 -6.69
C PRO A 65 7.58 7.78 -6.62
N SER A 66 7.86 8.70 -5.70
CA SER A 66 9.16 9.36 -5.56
C SER A 66 10.20 8.55 -4.81
N SER A 67 9.84 7.42 -4.22
CA SER A 67 10.81 6.58 -3.53
C SER A 67 11.77 5.90 -4.51
N ARG A 68 13.05 5.78 -4.15
CA ARG A 68 14.03 4.98 -4.92
C ARG A 68 13.52 3.55 -5.14
N ALA A 69 12.84 3.00 -4.13
CA ALA A 69 12.22 1.69 -4.21
C ALA A 69 11.17 1.63 -5.33
N SER A 70 10.31 2.64 -5.47
CA SER A 70 9.31 2.66 -6.54
C SER A 70 9.95 2.63 -7.93
N GLN A 71 11.00 3.41 -8.15
CA GLN A 71 11.72 3.41 -9.44
C GLN A 71 12.41 2.07 -9.72
N ALA A 72 13.04 1.46 -8.70
CA ALA A 72 13.68 0.16 -8.84
C ALA A 72 12.66 -0.95 -9.12
N ILE A 73 11.51 -0.93 -8.46
CA ILE A 73 10.40 -1.86 -8.73
C ILE A 73 9.89 -1.72 -10.15
N GLY A 74 9.74 -0.49 -10.66
CA GLY A 74 9.36 -0.25 -12.06
C GLY A 74 10.34 -0.89 -13.06
N ARG A 75 11.65 -0.87 -12.76
CA ARG A 75 12.66 -1.59 -13.56
C ARG A 75 12.48 -3.10 -13.47
N ILE A 76 12.26 -3.65 -12.27
CA ILE A 76 12.00 -5.07 -12.08
C ILE A 76 10.75 -5.52 -12.86
N GLU A 77 9.66 -4.75 -12.80
CA GLU A 77 8.43 -5.04 -13.56
C GLU A 77 8.68 -5.02 -15.06
N SER A 78 9.42 -4.02 -15.57
CA SER A 78 9.74 -3.90 -17.00
C SER A 78 10.61 -5.04 -17.53
N MET A 79 11.39 -5.69 -16.66
CA MET A 79 12.20 -6.87 -16.98
C MET A 79 11.47 -8.20 -16.76
N GLY A 80 10.14 -8.19 -16.56
CA GLY A 80 9.34 -9.40 -16.40
C GLY A 80 9.22 -9.89 -14.96
N GLY A 81 9.49 -9.04 -13.96
CA GLY A 81 9.48 -9.38 -12.55
C GLY A 81 8.14 -9.93 -12.04
N VAL A 82 7.01 -9.48 -12.60
CA VAL A 82 5.69 -10.03 -12.27
C VAL A 82 5.62 -11.52 -12.61
N ARG A 83 6.05 -11.91 -13.81
CA ARG A 83 6.08 -13.31 -14.21
C ARG A 83 7.11 -14.11 -13.39
N ALA A 84 8.26 -13.53 -13.11
CA ALA A 84 9.30 -14.19 -12.34
C ALA A 84 8.86 -14.53 -10.91
N VAL A 85 8.16 -13.63 -10.22
CA VAL A 85 7.68 -13.87 -8.87
C VAL A 85 6.58 -14.94 -8.84
N GLU A 86 5.71 -14.99 -9.84
CA GLU A 86 4.65 -16.02 -9.94
C GLU A 86 5.19 -17.45 -10.09
N LEU A 87 6.43 -17.60 -10.58
CA LEU A 87 7.08 -18.91 -10.68
C LEU A 87 7.65 -19.42 -9.35
N VAL A 88 7.83 -18.56 -8.36
CA VAL A 88 8.51 -18.89 -7.09
C VAL A 88 7.65 -18.73 -5.85
N VAL A 89 6.58 -17.97 -5.94
CA VAL A 89 5.65 -17.75 -4.81
C VAL A 89 4.59 -18.85 -4.81
N ASP A 90 4.35 -19.43 -3.62
CA ASP A 90 3.29 -20.41 -3.44
C ASP A 90 1.91 -19.76 -3.67
N PRO A 91 1.06 -20.30 -4.56
CA PRO A 91 -0.26 -19.73 -4.84
C PRO A 91 -1.18 -19.66 -3.61
N THR A 92 -1.03 -20.59 -2.66
CA THR A 92 -1.82 -20.61 -1.41
C THR A 92 -1.43 -19.44 -0.51
N ASP A 93 -0.12 -19.17 -0.39
CA ASP A 93 0.40 -18.04 0.38
C ASP A 93 -0.04 -16.70 -0.25
N LEU A 94 0.00 -16.62 -1.57
CA LEU A 94 -0.49 -15.45 -2.31
C LEU A 94 -2.00 -15.24 -2.10
N ALA A 95 -2.81 -16.30 -2.16
CA ALA A 95 -4.25 -16.23 -1.91
C ALA A 95 -4.55 -15.77 -0.47
N ARG A 96 -3.76 -16.23 0.51
CA ARG A 96 -3.87 -15.78 1.90
C ARG A 96 -3.55 -14.29 2.03
N ALA A 97 -2.51 -13.79 1.36
CA ALA A 97 -2.17 -12.36 1.35
C ALA A 97 -3.30 -11.52 0.74
N HIS A 98 -3.88 -11.95 -0.39
CA HIS A 98 -5.04 -11.28 -0.99
C HIS A 98 -6.24 -11.24 -0.05
N SER A 99 -6.54 -12.33 0.64
CA SER A 99 -7.67 -12.43 1.57
C SER A 99 -7.46 -11.52 2.78
N ALA A 100 -6.26 -11.51 3.37
CA ALA A 100 -5.91 -10.65 4.50
C ALA A 100 -5.98 -9.15 4.13
N TYR A 101 -5.47 -8.79 2.95
CA TYR A 101 -5.55 -7.43 2.43
C TYR A 101 -7.00 -6.97 2.22
N ALA A 102 -7.85 -7.83 1.64
CA ALA A 102 -9.26 -7.54 1.43
C ALA A 102 -9.99 -7.37 2.77
N ALA A 103 -9.72 -8.24 3.74
CA ALA A 103 -10.30 -8.17 5.08
C ALA A 103 -9.93 -6.85 5.80
N ASP A 104 -8.65 -6.42 5.73
CA ASP A 104 -8.22 -5.13 6.30
C ASP A 104 -8.93 -3.94 5.64
N ARG A 105 -9.05 -3.95 4.32
CA ARG A 105 -9.80 -2.92 3.61
C ARG A 105 -11.27 -2.90 4.03
N ASP A 106 -11.91 -4.06 4.08
CA ASP A 106 -13.34 -4.19 4.33
C ASP A 106 -13.67 -3.88 5.81
N ALA A 107 -12.76 -4.18 6.75
CA ALA A 107 -12.88 -3.79 8.16
C ALA A 107 -12.83 -2.26 8.36
N ALA A 108 -12.23 -1.52 7.43
CA ALA A 108 -12.19 -0.06 7.48
C ALA A 108 -13.42 0.61 6.84
N MET A 109 -14.36 -0.16 6.29
CA MET A 109 -15.60 0.41 5.72
C MET A 109 -16.45 1.04 6.82
N PRO A 110 -17.13 2.16 6.53
CA PRO A 110 -18.05 2.78 7.47
C PRO A 110 -19.16 1.80 7.88
N ALA A 111 -19.53 1.85 9.15
CA ALA A 111 -20.65 1.07 9.66
C ALA A 111 -21.93 1.41 8.87
N GLY A 112 -22.65 0.38 8.43
CA GLY A 112 -23.91 0.57 7.68
C GLY A 112 -23.76 0.98 6.20
N TRP A 113 -22.53 1.04 5.67
CA TRP A 113 -22.33 1.35 4.25
C TRP A 113 -23.02 0.33 3.34
N THR A 114 -23.95 0.81 2.49
CA THR A 114 -24.72 0.00 1.53
C THR A 114 -24.31 0.24 0.07
N GLY A 115 -23.44 1.22 -0.17
CA GLY A 115 -22.97 1.56 -1.50
C GLY A 115 -21.97 0.54 -2.07
N PRO A 116 -21.42 0.80 -3.27
CA PRO A 116 -20.45 -0.07 -3.92
C PRO A 116 -19.20 -0.25 -3.07
N ARG A 117 -18.55 -1.41 -3.21
CA ARG A 117 -17.30 -1.78 -2.53
C ARG A 117 -16.27 -2.26 -3.53
N ALA A 118 -15.00 -1.98 -3.27
CA ALA A 118 -13.92 -2.58 -4.02
C ALA A 118 -13.88 -4.09 -3.78
N THR A 119 -13.59 -4.86 -4.82
CA THR A 119 -13.42 -6.32 -4.76
C THR A 119 -12.00 -6.71 -5.11
N GLY A 120 -11.56 -7.88 -4.67
CA GLY A 120 -10.19 -8.36 -4.89
C GLY A 120 -9.24 -8.00 -3.75
N GLY A 121 -8.04 -8.55 -3.82
CA GLY A 121 -6.97 -8.37 -2.86
C GLY A 121 -5.97 -7.29 -3.28
N VAL A 122 -4.69 -7.58 -3.08
CA VAL A 122 -3.58 -6.68 -3.40
C VAL A 122 -3.59 -6.30 -4.88
N GLY A 123 -3.45 -5.00 -5.18
CA GLY A 123 -3.51 -4.49 -6.55
C GLY A 123 -4.88 -4.61 -7.23
N GLY A 124 -5.94 -4.95 -6.48
CA GLY A 124 -7.30 -5.10 -7.00
C GLY A 124 -7.51 -6.40 -7.80
N THR A 125 -6.58 -7.35 -7.77
CA THR A 125 -6.74 -8.67 -8.40
C THR A 125 -7.27 -9.70 -7.41
N ARG A 126 -7.88 -10.77 -7.93
CA ARG A 126 -8.33 -11.92 -7.14
C ARG A 126 -7.34 -13.09 -7.19
N LEU A 127 -6.58 -13.15 -8.26
CA LEU A 127 -5.63 -14.23 -8.54
C LEU A 127 -4.35 -13.65 -9.13
N GLY A 128 -3.22 -14.27 -8.84
CA GLY A 128 -1.92 -13.91 -9.37
C GLY A 128 -1.42 -12.54 -8.89
N THR A 129 -0.36 -12.07 -9.52
CA THR A 129 0.32 -10.82 -9.20
C THR A 129 0.07 -9.80 -10.31
N LYS A 130 -0.59 -8.68 -9.98
CA LYS A 130 -0.84 -7.61 -10.97
C LYS A 130 0.23 -6.51 -10.94
N CYS A 131 0.72 -6.18 -9.74
CA CYS A 131 1.59 -5.01 -9.55
C CYS A 131 2.51 -5.23 -8.36
N LEU A 132 3.82 -5.23 -8.58
CA LEU A 132 4.81 -5.40 -7.51
C LEU A 132 4.81 -4.24 -6.52
N HIS A 133 4.50 -3.02 -6.97
CA HIS A 133 4.40 -1.84 -6.10
C HIS A 133 3.33 -2.03 -5.01
N ALA A 134 2.15 -2.56 -5.38
CA ALA A 134 1.05 -2.76 -4.43
C ALA A 134 1.40 -3.83 -3.38
N HIS A 135 2.01 -4.93 -3.80
CA HIS A 135 2.48 -5.98 -2.90
C HIS A 135 3.59 -5.49 -1.97
N TYR A 136 4.54 -4.73 -2.50
CA TYR A 136 5.62 -4.17 -1.70
C TYR A 136 5.13 -3.13 -0.69
N ALA A 137 4.19 -2.26 -1.07
CA ALA A 137 3.56 -1.32 -0.15
C ALA A 137 2.87 -2.03 1.03
N TYR A 138 2.12 -3.10 0.74
CA TYR A 138 1.45 -3.90 1.77
C TYR A 138 2.46 -4.59 2.69
N PHE A 139 3.52 -5.17 2.14
CA PHE A 139 4.61 -5.78 2.91
C PHE A 139 5.31 -4.77 3.83
N LEU A 140 5.68 -3.58 3.33
CA LEU A 140 6.28 -2.53 4.13
C LEU A 140 5.39 -2.06 5.28
N ALA A 141 4.07 -2.04 5.05
CA ALA A 141 3.08 -1.69 6.06
C ALA A 141 2.84 -2.80 7.11
N GLY A 142 3.57 -3.91 7.04
CA GLY A 142 3.50 -5.02 7.99
C GLY A 142 2.67 -6.22 7.52
N GLY A 143 2.10 -6.17 6.30
CA GLY A 143 1.36 -7.29 5.72
C GLY A 143 2.25 -8.52 5.48
N ASP A 144 1.70 -9.71 5.72
CA ASP A 144 2.35 -10.97 5.36
C ASP A 144 2.14 -11.26 3.87
N ASP A 145 2.97 -10.64 3.03
CA ASP A 145 2.87 -10.69 1.57
C ASP A 145 4.11 -11.36 0.97
N PRO A 146 3.96 -12.56 0.36
CA PRO A 146 5.09 -13.30 -0.18
C PRO A 146 5.71 -12.61 -1.41
N VAL A 147 4.92 -11.90 -2.22
CA VAL A 147 5.41 -11.11 -3.36
C VAL A 147 6.17 -9.89 -2.87
N GLY A 148 5.65 -9.18 -1.87
CA GLY A 148 6.33 -8.04 -1.26
C GLY A 148 7.67 -8.45 -0.62
N ARG A 149 7.72 -9.62 0.02
CA ARG A 149 8.95 -10.21 0.57
C ARG A 149 9.97 -10.53 -0.54
N TRP A 150 9.51 -11.09 -1.65
CA TRP A 150 10.36 -11.34 -2.82
C TRP A 150 10.92 -10.04 -3.39
N VAL A 151 10.09 -9.01 -3.56
CA VAL A 151 10.53 -7.67 -4.02
C VAL A 151 11.58 -7.09 -3.08
N PHE A 152 11.37 -7.18 -1.76
CA PHE A 152 12.35 -6.73 -0.78
C PHE A 152 13.72 -7.42 -0.96
N ALA A 153 13.72 -8.74 -1.18
CA ALA A 153 14.95 -9.49 -1.44
C ALA A 153 15.63 -9.05 -2.75
N GLN A 154 14.86 -8.79 -3.84
CA GLN A 154 15.41 -8.29 -5.09
C GLN A 154 16.06 -6.91 -4.93
N LEU A 155 15.39 -5.99 -4.23
CA LEU A 155 15.92 -4.66 -3.95
C LEU A 155 17.21 -4.73 -3.11
N ALA A 156 17.28 -5.63 -2.11
CA ALA A 156 18.47 -5.85 -1.30
C ALA A 156 19.68 -6.32 -2.11
N LEU A 157 19.45 -7.07 -3.18
CA LEU A 157 20.50 -7.53 -4.09
C LEU A 157 21.03 -6.40 -5.01
N HIS A 158 20.20 -5.41 -5.30
CA HIS A 158 20.47 -4.38 -6.30
C HIS A 158 20.76 -2.98 -5.73
N GLU A 159 20.33 -2.69 -4.50
CA GLU A 159 20.48 -1.37 -3.89
C GLU A 159 20.77 -1.48 -2.39
N ARG A 160 21.79 -0.74 -1.92
CA ARG A 160 22.22 -0.72 -0.50
C ARG A 160 21.34 0.17 0.39
N ASP A 161 20.37 0.93 -0.17
CA ASP A 161 19.51 1.86 0.56
C ASP A 161 18.04 1.43 0.46
N ILE A 162 17.65 0.45 1.26
CA ILE A 162 16.26 0.01 1.39
C ILE A 162 15.65 0.66 2.62
N PRO A 163 14.41 1.22 2.54
CA PRO A 163 13.70 1.65 3.74
C PRO A 163 13.53 0.48 4.69
N VAL A 164 13.97 0.64 5.93
CA VAL A 164 13.80 -0.39 6.96
C VAL A 164 12.30 -0.54 7.23
N ARG A 165 11.81 -1.78 7.21
CA ARG A 165 10.47 -2.13 7.66
C ARG A 165 10.24 -1.52 9.04
N GLY A 166 9.16 -0.75 9.25
CA GLY A 166 8.90 -0.02 10.47
C GLY A 166 9.04 -0.89 11.71
N VAL A 167 10.16 -0.73 12.40
CA VAL A 167 10.32 -1.17 13.78
C VAL A 167 9.78 0.00 14.58
N GLU A 168 8.62 -0.18 15.20
CA GLU A 168 8.20 0.73 16.27
C GLU A 168 9.33 0.75 17.30
N SER A 169 10.09 1.84 17.33
CA SER A 169 11.05 2.06 18.40
C SER A 169 10.24 2.36 19.66
N HIS A 170 10.03 1.34 20.48
CA HIS A 170 9.69 1.55 21.87
C HIS A 170 10.87 2.27 22.50
N ALA A 171 10.81 3.59 22.56
CA ALA A 171 11.66 4.38 23.42
C ALA A 171 11.32 3.98 24.85
N SER A 172 12.16 3.15 25.46
CA SER A 172 12.15 2.90 26.90
C SER A 172 12.50 4.22 27.57
N VAL A 173 11.52 4.84 28.19
CA VAL A 173 11.73 5.92 29.16
C VAL A 173 12.26 5.26 30.43
N SER A 174 13.48 5.55 30.75
CA SER A 174 14.05 5.34 32.10
C SER A 174 13.93 6.61 32.89
#